data_fc28da5eac3395badb7f574339077f7a
#
_entry.id   fc28da5eac3395badb7f574339077f7a
#
_cell.length_a   1.000
_cell.length_b   1.000
_cell.length_c   1.000
_cell.angle_alpha   90.00
_cell.angle_beta   90.00
_cell.angle_gamma   90.00
#
_symmetry.space_group_name_H-M   'P 1'
#
loop_
_entity.id
_entity.type
_entity.pdbx_description
1 polymer ?
#
loop_
_entity_poly.entity_id
_entity_poly.type
_entity_poly.pdbx_seq_one_letter_code
_entity_poly.pdbx_strand_id
1 'polypeptide(L)'
;MCIRDRNKTVYHYDDQYRTTSIEYPDGTTCEKTYNAENQLASETTAAGTKTYTYDTFGNVATETREDGKTASYTYNEQNKLTSATGYNGATVTYSYDGNGNMVTSTKPDGTAITYTYDDKHRMVSQTDGRGVTTTYSYDGPNMTGYVDGNGAAWGFTYDAMNRAVTMTDPLGNVTSNSYNANGNLTSKTAADGGVTAYTLDGVGNITASTDALGNTTTYTYDKMYNMTSGTDPKGNQISYAYDKNYQQVKATDAKGNTITYKYDSMGRVIEESNKDFGTKLYEYDKAGNLKKYTDGNGNATVSKFDSLGQV
;
A
#
# COMPACT_ATOMS: atom_id res chain seq x y z
N MET A 1 -22.33 -28.57 -19.74
CA MET A 1 -21.40 -27.90 -20.66
C MET A 1 -20.72 -26.75 -19.88
N CYS A 2 -19.52 -26.97 -19.40
CA CYS A 2 -18.80 -25.98 -18.56
C CYS A 2 -18.30 -24.85 -19.44
N ILE A 3 -18.90 -23.65 -19.29
CA ILE A 3 -18.35 -22.42 -19.84
C ILE A 3 -17.35 -21.89 -18.81
N ARG A 4 -16.09 -22.32 -18.91
CA ARG A 4 -15.01 -21.95 -17.97
C ARG A 4 -13.88 -21.11 -18.60
N ASP A 5 -14.03 -20.60 -19.82
CA ASP A 5 -12.90 -20.06 -20.59
C ASP A 5 -13.00 -18.57 -20.99
N ARG A 6 -13.74 -17.72 -20.26
CA ARG A 6 -13.88 -16.30 -20.66
C ARG A 6 -12.96 -15.31 -19.94
N ASN A 7 -12.14 -15.76 -18.99
CA ASN A 7 -11.19 -14.87 -18.26
C ASN A 7 -9.75 -15.36 -18.44
N LYS A 8 -9.36 -15.65 -19.67
CA LYS A 8 -8.00 -16.10 -19.96
C LYS A 8 -7.19 -14.94 -20.54
N THR A 9 -6.10 -14.56 -19.87
CA THR A 9 -5.06 -13.73 -20.47
C THR A 9 -4.10 -14.64 -21.22
N VAL A 10 -3.84 -14.34 -22.50
CA VAL A 10 -2.92 -15.11 -23.35
C VAL A 10 -1.66 -14.28 -23.58
N TYR A 11 -0.51 -14.89 -23.38
CA TYR A 11 0.79 -14.29 -23.60
C TYR A 11 1.44 -14.95 -24.83
N HIS A 12 1.92 -14.16 -25.74
CA HIS A 12 2.72 -14.60 -26.89
C HIS A 12 4.18 -14.21 -26.67
N TYR A 13 5.08 -15.06 -27.12
CA TYR A 13 6.51 -14.91 -26.87
C TYR A 13 7.28 -15.04 -28.19
N ASP A 14 8.44 -14.40 -28.27
CA ASP A 14 9.40 -14.63 -29.31
C ASP A 14 10.34 -15.82 -28.98
N ASP A 15 11.29 -16.09 -29.90
CA ASP A 15 12.27 -17.17 -29.74
C ASP A 15 13.24 -16.97 -28.56
N GLN A 16 13.27 -15.76 -27.97
CA GLN A 16 14.06 -15.43 -26.78
C GLN A 16 13.20 -15.44 -25.50
N TYR A 17 11.96 -15.97 -25.57
CA TYR A 17 10.99 -16.03 -24.48
C TYR A 17 10.57 -14.65 -23.94
N ARG A 18 10.70 -13.57 -24.73
CA ARG A 18 10.19 -12.24 -24.37
C ARG A 18 8.74 -12.13 -24.80
N THR A 19 7.90 -11.52 -23.97
CA THR A 19 6.48 -11.32 -24.29
C THR A 19 6.34 -10.31 -25.45
N THR A 20 5.82 -10.74 -26.58
CA THR A 20 5.58 -9.88 -27.75
C THR A 20 4.16 -9.36 -27.81
N SER A 21 3.20 -10.10 -27.24
CA SER A 21 1.81 -9.67 -27.19
C SER A 21 1.09 -10.26 -25.98
N ILE A 22 0.14 -9.52 -25.43
CA ILE A 22 -0.77 -9.94 -24.36
C ILE A 22 -2.18 -9.72 -24.88
N GLU A 23 -2.99 -10.77 -24.92
CA GLU A 23 -4.44 -10.68 -25.16
C GLU A 23 -5.18 -10.75 -23.84
N TYR A 24 -5.92 -9.72 -23.51
CA TYR A 24 -6.72 -9.67 -22.28
C TYR A 24 -8.11 -10.32 -22.47
N PRO A 25 -8.77 -10.71 -21.38
CA PRO A 25 -10.09 -11.38 -21.46
C PRO A 25 -11.18 -10.55 -22.14
N ASP A 26 -11.01 -9.24 -22.25
CA ASP A 26 -11.93 -8.32 -22.95
C ASP A 26 -11.67 -8.22 -24.47
N GLY A 27 -10.65 -8.91 -24.95
CA GLY A 27 -10.23 -8.89 -26.35
C GLY A 27 -9.34 -7.70 -26.70
N THR A 28 -8.94 -6.87 -25.72
CA THR A 28 -7.89 -5.86 -25.95
C THR A 28 -6.52 -6.52 -26.00
N THR A 29 -5.59 -5.89 -26.70
CA THR A 29 -4.22 -6.39 -26.83
C THR A 29 -3.21 -5.33 -26.39
N CYS A 30 -2.06 -5.82 -25.91
CA CYS A 30 -0.86 -5.01 -25.68
C CYS A 30 0.29 -5.67 -26.44
N GLU A 31 0.79 -5.00 -27.48
CA GLU A 31 1.94 -5.45 -28.25
C GLU A 31 3.22 -4.83 -27.71
N LYS A 32 4.30 -5.60 -27.68
CA LYS A 32 5.61 -5.19 -27.18
C LYS A 32 6.70 -5.43 -28.20
N THR A 33 7.60 -4.45 -28.32
CA THR A 33 8.82 -4.61 -29.12
C THR A 33 10.05 -4.40 -28.26
N TYR A 34 11.17 -4.92 -28.70
CA TYR A 34 12.44 -4.85 -27.98
C TYR A 34 13.54 -4.34 -28.88
N ASN A 35 14.50 -3.62 -28.29
CA ASN A 35 15.70 -3.18 -28.99
C ASN A 35 16.74 -4.32 -29.14
N ALA A 36 17.87 -4.03 -29.76
CA ALA A 36 18.95 -5.00 -29.99
C ALA A 36 19.58 -5.51 -28.67
N GLU A 37 19.51 -4.73 -27.59
CA GLU A 37 20.01 -5.07 -26.26
C GLU A 37 18.95 -5.80 -25.42
N ASN A 38 17.84 -6.26 -26.02
CA ASN A 38 16.74 -6.96 -25.37
C ASN A 38 15.93 -6.13 -24.36
N GLN A 39 16.00 -4.80 -24.43
CA GLN A 39 15.21 -3.90 -23.58
C GLN A 39 13.90 -3.54 -24.29
N LEU A 40 12.83 -3.29 -23.53
CA LEU A 40 11.51 -2.95 -24.04
C LEU A 40 11.59 -1.61 -24.82
N ALA A 41 11.37 -1.65 -26.13
CA ALA A 41 11.41 -0.46 -26.99
C ALA A 41 10.03 0.22 -27.10
N SER A 42 8.95 -0.58 -27.16
CA SER A 42 7.59 -0.03 -27.20
C SER A 42 6.55 -0.95 -26.61
N GLU A 43 5.45 -0.32 -26.18
CA GLU A 43 4.18 -0.97 -25.84
C GLU A 43 3.06 -0.29 -26.64
N THR A 44 2.30 -1.06 -27.40
CA THR A 44 1.18 -0.57 -28.20
C THR A 44 -0.13 -1.17 -27.70
N THR A 45 -1.08 -0.31 -27.38
CA THR A 45 -2.45 -0.66 -26.97
C THR A 45 -3.45 0.06 -27.88
N ALA A 46 -4.74 -0.11 -27.64
CA ALA A 46 -5.78 0.66 -28.32
C ALA A 46 -5.68 2.20 -28.05
N ALA A 47 -5.02 2.60 -26.97
CA ALA A 47 -4.79 4.02 -26.65
C ALA A 47 -3.65 4.66 -27.46
N GLY A 48 -2.78 3.83 -28.05
CA GLY A 48 -1.61 4.26 -28.82
C GLY A 48 -0.34 3.54 -28.42
N THR A 49 0.79 4.11 -28.78
CA THR A 49 2.12 3.51 -28.54
C THR A 49 2.92 4.34 -27.56
N LYS A 50 3.40 3.69 -26.52
CA LYS A 50 4.39 4.19 -25.58
C LYS A 50 5.76 3.68 -26.02
N THR A 51 6.79 4.54 -26.02
CA THR A 51 8.16 4.17 -26.43
C THR A 51 9.18 4.50 -25.35
N TYR A 52 10.28 3.75 -25.36
CA TYR A 52 11.36 3.86 -24.39
C TYR A 52 12.71 3.96 -25.08
N THR A 53 13.59 4.78 -24.53
CA THR A 53 15.02 4.75 -24.88
C THR A 53 15.86 4.53 -23.64
N TYR A 54 17.07 4.09 -23.82
CA TYR A 54 17.96 3.70 -22.73
C TYR A 54 19.33 4.38 -22.87
N ASP A 55 19.99 4.60 -21.74
CA ASP A 55 21.40 5.03 -21.73
C ASP A 55 22.34 3.84 -22.01
N THR A 56 23.63 4.12 -22.02
CA THR A 56 24.67 3.10 -22.28
C THR A 56 24.79 2.04 -21.17
N PHE A 57 24.20 2.28 -20.00
CA PHE A 57 24.18 1.35 -18.86
C PHE A 57 22.87 0.54 -18.78
N GLY A 58 21.92 0.83 -19.67
CA GLY A 58 20.64 0.14 -19.73
C GLY A 58 19.53 0.76 -18.87
N ASN A 59 19.73 1.94 -18.31
CA ASN A 59 18.70 2.66 -17.59
C ASN A 59 17.77 3.38 -18.58
N VAL A 60 16.47 3.49 -18.26
CA VAL A 60 15.52 4.25 -19.09
C VAL A 60 15.96 5.71 -19.17
N ALA A 61 16.32 6.18 -20.36
CA ALA A 61 16.69 7.57 -20.63
C ALA A 61 15.47 8.42 -20.97
N THR A 62 14.53 7.87 -21.76
CA THR A 62 13.26 8.54 -22.06
C THR A 62 12.09 7.57 -22.07
N GLU A 63 10.90 8.08 -21.74
CA GLU A 63 9.62 7.43 -21.93
C GLU A 63 8.69 8.41 -22.65
N THR A 64 8.22 8.06 -23.85
CA THR A 64 7.26 8.87 -24.60
C THR A 64 5.91 8.20 -24.58
N ARG A 65 4.89 8.93 -24.15
CA ARG A 65 3.50 8.47 -24.08
C ARG A 65 2.79 8.55 -25.44
N GLU A 66 1.62 7.95 -25.50
CA GLU A 66 0.72 7.92 -26.66
C GLU A 66 0.34 9.33 -27.18
N ASP A 67 0.33 10.34 -26.28
CA ASP A 67 0.06 11.74 -26.60
C ASP A 67 1.32 12.50 -27.10
N GLY A 68 2.44 11.80 -27.30
CA GLY A 68 3.72 12.34 -27.75
C GLY A 68 4.53 13.07 -26.68
N LYS A 69 4.04 13.19 -25.46
CA LYS A 69 4.81 13.80 -24.36
C LYS A 69 5.88 12.86 -23.85
N THR A 70 7.05 13.42 -23.56
CA THR A 70 8.22 12.65 -23.14
C THR A 70 8.64 13.04 -21.73
N ALA A 71 8.82 12.02 -20.89
CA ALA A 71 9.60 12.12 -19.66
C ALA A 71 11.04 11.72 -19.94
N SER A 72 12.02 12.32 -19.25
CA SER A 72 13.44 12.03 -19.42
C SER A 72 14.16 11.89 -18.08
N TYR A 73 15.19 11.04 -18.10
CA TYR A 73 15.94 10.65 -16.91
C TYR A 73 17.44 10.68 -17.22
N THR A 74 18.24 11.10 -16.25
CA THR A 74 19.69 11.01 -16.33
C THR A 74 20.24 10.34 -15.08
N TYR A 75 21.37 9.67 -15.23
CA TYR A 75 22.00 8.88 -14.17
C TYR A 75 23.49 9.20 -14.10
N ASN A 76 24.07 8.98 -12.92
CA ASN A 76 25.52 9.08 -12.75
C ASN A 76 26.20 7.72 -13.04
N GLU A 77 27.54 7.69 -12.97
CA GLU A 77 28.35 6.49 -13.19
C GLU A 77 28.06 5.33 -12.22
N GLN A 78 27.36 5.61 -11.10
CA GLN A 78 26.92 4.61 -10.11
C GLN A 78 25.48 4.15 -10.37
N ASN A 79 24.88 4.48 -11.54
CA ASN A 79 23.49 4.21 -11.89
C ASN A 79 22.45 4.83 -10.93
N LYS A 80 22.81 5.95 -10.29
CA LYS A 80 21.88 6.72 -9.46
C LYS A 80 21.22 7.81 -10.28
N LEU A 81 19.89 7.95 -10.18
CA LEU A 81 19.11 8.96 -10.89
C LEU A 81 19.55 10.37 -10.46
N THR A 82 20.06 11.17 -11.41
CA THR A 82 20.50 12.55 -11.15
C THR A 82 19.49 13.60 -11.59
N SER A 83 18.61 13.26 -12.54
CA SER A 83 17.54 14.15 -12.98
C SER A 83 16.34 13.33 -13.49
N ALA A 84 15.14 13.83 -13.20
CA ALA A 84 13.90 13.33 -13.76
C ALA A 84 13.06 14.52 -14.24
N THR A 85 12.77 14.58 -15.53
CA THR A 85 11.85 15.54 -16.15
C THR A 85 10.56 14.83 -16.48
N GLY A 86 9.45 15.26 -15.87
CA GLY A 86 8.13 14.68 -16.12
C GLY A 86 7.53 15.13 -17.45
N TYR A 87 6.42 14.52 -17.86
CA TYR A 87 5.69 14.85 -19.12
C TYR A 87 5.19 16.31 -19.22
N ASN A 88 5.14 17.02 -18.12
CA ASN A 88 4.81 18.46 -18.06
C ASN A 88 6.05 19.37 -18.16
N GLY A 89 7.25 18.80 -18.36
CA GLY A 89 8.52 19.50 -18.39
C GLY A 89 9.09 19.90 -17.03
N ALA A 90 8.42 19.55 -15.93
CA ALA A 90 8.91 19.83 -14.59
C ALA A 90 10.08 18.89 -14.24
N THR A 91 11.22 19.45 -13.81
CA THR A 91 12.43 18.69 -13.53
C THR A 91 12.75 18.67 -12.04
N VAL A 92 13.02 17.47 -11.52
CA VAL A 92 13.60 17.23 -10.20
C VAL A 92 15.03 16.77 -10.39
N THR A 93 15.97 17.29 -9.60
CA THR A 93 17.37 16.86 -9.64
C THR A 93 17.82 16.29 -8.30
N TYR A 94 18.79 15.38 -8.36
CA TYR A 94 19.33 14.68 -7.21
C TYR A 94 20.85 14.71 -7.23
N SER A 95 21.47 14.85 -6.07
CA SER A 95 22.92 14.69 -5.92
C SER A 95 23.23 13.67 -4.82
N TYR A 96 24.40 13.06 -4.91
CA TYR A 96 24.81 11.95 -4.07
C TYR A 96 26.24 12.20 -3.54
N ASP A 97 26.53 11.66 -2.36
CA ASP A 97 27.89 11.60 -1.84
C ASP A 97 28.71 10.47 -2.50
N GLY A 98 29.98 10.34 -2.14
CA GLY A 98 30.87 9.30 -2.66
C GLY A 98 30.46 7.88 -2.30
N ASN A 99 29.59 7.71 -1.31
CA ASN A 99 29.03 6.41 -0.87
C ASN A 99 27.69 6.08 -1.56
N GLY A 100 27.17 7.01 -2.38
CA GLY A 100 25.89 6.85 -3.08
C GLY A 100 24.67 7.19 -2.24
N ASN A 101 24.80 7.86 -1.11
CA ASN A 101 23.67 8.40 -0.37
C ASN A 101 23.19 9.69 -1.02
N MET A 102 21.89 9.91 -1.15
CA MET A 102 21.31 11.13 -1.72
C MET A 102 21.49 12.30 -0.76
N VAL A 103 22.30 13.30 -1.12
CA VAL A 103 22.56 14.46 -0.28
C VAL A 103 21.69 15.67 -0.62
N THR A 104 21.12 15.72 -1.82
CA THR A 104 20.20 16.80 -2.21
C THR A 104 19.12 16.29 -3.16
N SER A 105 17.90 16.79 -2.97
CA SER A 105 16.80 16.69 -3.94
C SER A 105 16.27 18.10 -4.20
N THR A 106 16.28 18.55 -5.46
CA THR A 106 15.82 19.89 -5.85
C THR A 106 14.56 19.78 -6.70
N LYS A 107 13.48 20.43 -6.26
CA LYS A 107 12.21 20.51 -6.96
C LYS A 107 12.27 21.44 -8.17
N PRO A 108 11.29 21.40 -9.09
CA PRO A 108 11.22 22.28 -10.27
C PRO A 108 11.17 23.77 -9.94
N ASP A 109 10.69 24.15 -8.76
CA ASP A 109 10.66 25.53 -8.27
C ASP A 109 12.02 26.01 -7.67
N GLY A 110 13.04 25.16 -7.72
CA GLY A 110 14.35 25.42 -7.13
C GLY A 110 14.45 25.12 -5.64
N THR A 111 13.37 24.73 -4.99
CA THR A 111 13.37 24.36 -3.57
C THR A 111 14.17 23.08 -3.37
N ALA A 112 15.22 23.13 -2.55
CA ALA A 112 16.06 21.97 -2.26
C ALA A 112 15.80 21.40 -0.87
N ILE A 113 15.86 20.08 -0.77
CA ILE A 113 15.92 19.33 0.49
C ILE A 113 17.32 18.74 0.56
N THR A 114 18.01 18.93 1.68
CA THR A 114 19.35 18.36 1.89
C THR A 114 19.34 17.32 3.00
N TYR A 115 20.23 16.35 2.88
CA TYR A 115 20.35 15.23 3.80
C TYR A 115 21.80 15.02 4.21
N THR A 116 22.01 14.61 5.44
CA THR A 116 23.33 14.17 5.92
C THR A 116 23.24 12.78 6.53
N TYR A 117 24.35 12.06 6.49
CA TYR A 117 24.42 10.66 6.89
C TYR A 117 25.60 10.40 7.82
N ASP A 118 25.50 9.38 8.65
CA ASP A 118 26.61 8.89 9.45
C ASP A 118 27.49 7.89 8.66
N ASP A 119 28.51 7.38 9.32
CA ASP A 119 29.46 6.38 8.78
C ASP A 119 28.83 5.03 8.43
N LYS A 120 27.59 4.78 8.88
CA LYS A 120 26.79 3.59 8.59
C LYS A 120 25.70 3.84 7.54
N HIS A 121 25.78 4.98 6.84
CA HIS A 121 24.82 5.40 5.82
C HIS A 121 23.38 5.63 6.34
N ARG A 122 23.21 5.89 7.64
CA ARG A 122 21.91 6.24 8.22
C ARG A 122 21.75 7.75 8.18
N MET A 123 20.57 8.23 7.76
CA MET A 123 20.27 9.67 7.67
C MET A 123 20.24 10.29 9.08
N VAL A 124 21.13 11.22 9.35
CA VAL A 124 21.21 11.94 10.64
C VAL A 124 20.59 13.33 10.60
N SER A 125 20.39 13.91 9.41
CA SER A 125 19.59 15.13 9.28
C SER A 125 18.92 15.24 7.91
N GLN A 126 17.81 15.98 7.91
CA GLN A 126 17.12 16.46 6.73
C GLN A 126 16.80 17.94 6.92
N THR A 127 17.17 18.79 5.97
CA THR A 127 16.81 20.22 5.96
C THR A 127 15.89 20.50 4.78
N ASP A 128 14.71 21.06 5.04
CA ASP A 128 13.75 21.41 4.00
C ASP A 128 14.16 22.72 3.28
N GLY A 129 13.47 23.05 2.18
CA GLY A 129 13.77 24.24 1.39
C GLY A 129 13.51 25.59 2.07
N ARG A 130 12.98 25.59 3.29
CA ARG A 130 12.85 26.78 4.17
C ARG A 130 13.99 26.87 5.16
N GLY A 131 14.93 25.92 5.15
CA GLY A 131 16.02 25.82 6.12
C GLY A 131 15.64 25.15 7.44
N VAL A 132 14.46 24.55 7.52
CA VAL A 132 13.99 23.85 8.72
C VAL A 132 14.61 22.45 8.77
N THR A 133 15.35 22.16 9.85
CA THR A 133 16.12 20.92 9.98
C THR A 133 15.48 19.97 10.99
N THR A 134 15.30 18.71 10.57
CA THR A 134 15.01 17.58 11.45
C THR A 134 16.28 16.75 11.62
N THR A 135 16.62 16.37 12.85
CA THR A 135 17.77 15.52 13.16
C THR A 135 17.35 14.18 13.75
N TYR A 136 18.15 13.14 13.49
CA TYR A 136 17.86 11.77 13.91
C TYR A 136 19.05 11.19 14.68
N SER A 137 18.78 10.41 15.72
CA SER A 137 19.78 9.69 16.52
C SER A 137 19.51 8.19 16.51
N TYR A 138 20.61 7.42 16.63
CA TYR A 138 20.56 5.98 16.49
C TYR A 138 21.43 5.28 17.54
N ASP A 139 20.98 4.06 17.93
CA ASP A 139 21.82 3.08 18.59
C ASP A 139 21.76 1.76 17.79
N GLY A 140 22.91 1.28 17.31
CA GLY A 140 22.95 0.17 16.36
C GLY A 140 22.04 0.42 15.16
N PRO A 141 21.12 -0.50 14.79
CA PRO A 141 20.17 -0.30 13.69
C PRO A 141 18.97 0.57 14.08
N ASN A 142 18.73 0.81 15.35
CA ASN A 142 17.51 1.40 15.87
C ASN A 142 17.60 2.92 15.95
N MET A 143 16.59 3.64 15.48
CA MET A 143 16.45 5.08 15.67
C MET A 143 16.01 5.34 17.12
N THR A 144 16.88 5.98 17.93
CA THR A 144 16.60 6.29 19.34
C THR A 144 15.87 7.59 19.55
N GLY A 145 15.79 8.44 18.52
CA GLY A 145 15.01 9.67 18.59
C GLY A 145 15.15 10.52 17.35
N TYR A 146 14.32 11.55 17.31
CA TYR A 146 14.48 12.66 16.37
C TYR A 146 14.05 13.98 17.01
N VAL A 147 14.59 15.08 16.50
CA VAL A 147 14.19 16.44 16.84
C VAL A 147 13.68 17.10 15.56
N ASP A 148 12.43 17.54 15.57
CA ASP A 148 11.85 18.22 14.42
C ASP A 148 12.36 19.66 14.29
N GLY A 149 12.02 20.31 13.20
CA GLY A 149 12.46 21.66 12.91
C GLY A 149 11.92 22.76 13.83
N ASN A 150 10.99 22.45 14.72
CA ASN A 150 10.49 23.33 15.78
C ASN A 150 11.17 23.05 17.12
N GLY A 151 12.11 22.10 17.17
CA GLY A 151 12.79 21.67 18.38
C GLY A 151 12.03 20.65 19.22
N ALA A 152 10.93 20.11 18.70
CA ALA A 152 10.18 19.05 19.40
C ALA A 152 10.94 17.72 19.30
N ALA A 153 11.31 17.16 20.47
CA ALA A 153 12.12 15.97 20.57
C ALA A 153 11.28 14.73 20.90
N TRP A 154 11.48 13.68 20.11
CA TRP A 154 10.89 12.35 20.29
C TRP A 154 11.98 11.35 20.64
N GLY A 155 11.69 10.45 21.62
CA GLY A 155 12.61 9.41 22.04
C GLY A 155 12.02 8.01 21.91
N PHE A 156 12.86 7.03 21.59
CA PHE A 156 12.45 5.63 21.47
C PHE A 156 13.45 4.72 22.17
N THR A 157 12.96 3.69 22.85
CA THR A 157 13.81 2.62 23.36
C THR A 157 13.37 1.28 22.80
N TYR A 158 14.28 0.33 22.81
CA TYR A 158 14.08 -0.98 22.21
C TYR A 158 14.53 -2.08 23.16
N ASP A 159 13.94 -3.25 23.01
CA ASP A 159 14.41 -4.45 23.70
C ASP A 159 15.57 -5.13 22.93
N ALA A 160 16.11 -6.21 23.49
CA ALA A 160 17.20 -6.98 22.90
C ALA A 160 16.85 -7.62 21.52
N MET A 161 15.57 -7.66 21.14
CA MET A 161 15.10 -8.15 19.86
C MET A 161 14.78 -7.02 18.88
N ASN A 162 15.21 -5.77 19.18
CA ASN A 162 14.99 -4.55 18.40
C ASN A 162 13.51 -4.18 18.24
N ARG A 163 12.64 -4.56 19.19
CA ARG A 163 11.24 -4.15 19.22
C ARG A 163 11.08 -2.87 20.04
N ALA A 164 10.32 -1.90 19.53
CA ALA A 164 10.09 -0.63 20.24
C ALA A 164 9.31 -0.87 21.53
N VAL A 165 9.91 -0.58 22.68
CA VAL A 165 9.31 -0.74 24.01
C VAL A 165 8.83 0.57 24.60
N THR A 166 9.48 1.72 24.32
CA THR A 166 8.94 3.02 24.75
C THR A 166 9.00 4.04 23.63
N MET A 167 8.08 5.00 23.71
CA MET A 167 8.09 6.25 22.95
C MET A 167 7.88 7.40 23.93
N THR A 168 8.76 8.37 23.91
CA THR A 168 8.64 9.63 24.67
C THR A 168 8.31 10.76 23.70
N ASP A 169 7.23 11.49 23.97
CA ASP A 169 6.82 12.65 23.17
C ASP A 169 7.61 13.93 23.57
N PRO A 170 7.48 15.04 22.84
CA PRO A 170 8.17 16.30 23.18
C PRO A 170 7.77 16.92 24.51
N LEU A 171 6.66 16.53 25.11
CA LEU A 171 6.23 16.98 26.43
C LEU A 171 6.76 16.08 27.55
N GLY A 172 7.51 15.03 27.21
CA GLY A 172 8.04 14.06 28.18
C GLY A 172 7.06 12.96 28.55
N ASN A 173 5.90 12.87 27.90
CA ASN A 173 4.96 11.78 28.11
C ASN A 173 5.49 10.48 27.51
N VAL A 174 5.44 9.40 28.30
CA VAL A 174 5.97 8.09 27.88
C VAL A 174 4.81 7.12 27.64
N THR A 175 4.79 6.51 26.47
CA THR A 175 3.98 5.32 26.19
C THR A 175 4.87 4.09 26.12
N SER A 176 4.38 2.92 26.50
CA SER A 176 5.18 1.70 26.45
C SER A 176 4.43 0.48 25.92
N ASN A 177 5.18 -0.47 25.36
CA ASN A 177 4.71 -1.74 24.86
C ASN A 177 5.43 -2.88 25.58
N SER A 178 4.70 -3.95 25.89
CA SER A 178 5.29 -5.21 26.37
C SER A 178 5.03 -6.33 25.38
N TYR A 179 5.95 -7.25 25.29
CA TYR A 179 5.87 -8.36 24.34
C TYR A 179 6.15 -9.69 25.04
N ASN A 180 5.54 -10.77 24.53
CA ASN A 180 5.90 -12.13 24.98
C ASN A 180 7.17 -12.63 24.25
N ALA A 181 7.61 -13.83 24.64
CA ALA A 181 8.79 -14.46 24.05
C ALA A 181 8.65 -14.75 22.53
N ASN A 182 7.41 -14.90 22.03
CA ASN A 182 7.13 -15.12 20.61
C ASN A 182 7.08 -13.80 19.80
N GLY A 183 7.26 -12.63 20.45
CA GLY A 183 7.26 -11.34 19.79
C GLY A 183 5.87 -10.68 19.69
N ASN A 184 4.83 -11.31 20.21
CA ASN A 184 3.49 -10.76 20.18
C ASN A 184 3.30 -9.69 21.27
N LEU A 185 2.63 -8.58 20.94
CA LEU A 185 2.29 -7.52 21.88
C LEU A 185 1.30 -8.04 22.93
N THR A 186 1.65 -7.89 24.23
CA THR A 186 0.83 -8.31 25.36
C THR A 186 0.20 -7.16 26.13
N SER A 187 0.81 -5.96 26.07
CA SER A 187 0.18 -4.76 26.62
C SER A 187 0.73 -3.48 26.02
N LYS A 188 -0.08 -2.42 26.11
CA LYS A 188 0.30 -1.03 25.87
C LYS A 188 -0.01 -0.21 27.11
N THR A 189 0.94 0.62 27.55
CA THR A 189 0.71 1.60 28.59
C THR A 189 0.67 2.98 27.96
N ALA A 190 -0.42 3.72 28.16
CA ALA A 190 -0.56 5.09 27.73
C ALA A 190 0.21 6.06 28.64
N ALA A 191 0.39 7.30 28.21
CA ALA A 191 1.14 8.32 28.94
C ALA A 191 0.53 8.69 30.32
N ASP A 192 -0.77 8.52 30.47
CA ASP A 192 -1.50 8.70 31.74
C ASP A 192 -1.40 7.49 32.68
N GLY A 193 -0.65 6.44 32.27
CA GLY A 193 -0.49 5.20 33.01
C GLY A 193 -1.58 4.15 32.75
N GLY A 194 -2.59 4.47 31.93
CA GLY A 194 -3.63 3.54 31.55
C GLY A 194 -3.07 2.35 30.78
N VAL A 195 -3.38 1.11 31.20
CA VAL A 195 -2.88 -0.11 30.57
C VAL A 195 -3.99 -0.78 29.77
N THR A 196 -3.70 -1.06 28.48
CA THR A 196 -4.49 -2.00 27.67
C THR A 196 -3.74 -3.31 27.59
N ALA A 197 -4.34 -4.39 28.07
CA ALA A 197 -3.75 -5.74 28.06
C ALA A 197 -4.39 -6.60 26.97
N TYR A 198 -3.60 -7.48 26.37
CA TYR A 198 -4.03 -8.41 25.32
C TYR A 198 -3.81 -9.85 25.74
N THR A 199 -4.84 -10.67 25.61
CA THR A 199 -4.73 -12.13 25.67
C THR A 199 -4.64 -12.67 24.25
N LEU A 200 -3.77 -13.64 24.06
CA LEU A 200 -3.51 -14.19 22.73
C LEU A 200 -3.72 -15.71 22.76
N ASP A 201 -4.10 -16.28 21.61
CA ASP A 201 -4.09 -17.72 21.41
C ASP A 201 -2.67 -18.24 21.11
N GLY A 202 -2.53 -19.57 20.90
CA GLY A 202 -1.25 -20.21 20.67
C GLY A 202 -0.55 -19.82 19.36
N VAL A 203 -1.26 -19.19 18.42
CA VAL A 203 -0.72 -18.71 17.13
C VAL A 203 -0.53 -17.20 17.09
N GLY A 204 -0.99 -16.47 18.13
CA GLY A 204 -0.77 -15.04 18.27
C GLY A 204 -1.96 -14.15 17.91
N ASN A 205 -3.14 -14.70 17.67
CA ASN A 205 -4.35 -13.88 17.49
C ASN A 205 -4.80 -13.32 18.84
N ILE A 206 -5.25 -12.07 18.86
CA ILE A 206 -5.78 -11.43 20.07
C ILE A 206 -7.17 -12.01 20.37
N THR A 207 -7.31 -12.78 21.44
CA THR A 207 -8.59 -13.36 21.90
C THR A 207 -9.32 -12.47 22.91
N ALA A 208 -8.59 -11.56 23.58
CA ALA A 208 -9.19 -10.53 24.42
C ALA A 208 -8.32 -9.27 24.47
N SER A 209 -9.00 -8.12 24.62
CA SER A 209 -8.39 -6.82 24.91
C SER A 209 -9.09 -6.20 26.11
N THR A 210 -8.33 -5.92 27.16
CA THR A 210 -8.83 -5.30 28.40
C THR A 210 -8.28 -3.89 28.50
N ASP A 211 -9.13 -2.89 28.61
CA ASP A 211 -8.73 -1.49 28.76
C ASP A 211 -8.31 -1.15 30.21
N ALA A 212 -7.84 0.08 30.43
CA ALA A 212 -7.38 0.56 31.73
C ALA A 212 -8.49 0.60 32.82
N LEU A 213 -9.76 0.56 32.42
CA LEU A 213 -10.91 0.52 33.33
C LEU A 213 -11.37 -0.91 33.62
N GLY A 214 -10.70 -1.92 33.06
CA GLY A 214 -11.05 -3.32 33.19
C GLY A 214 -12.14 -3.80 32.25
N ASN A 215 -12.58 -2.98 31.31
CA ASN A 215 -13.54 -3.41 30.29
C ASN A 215 -12.86 -4.35 29.29
N THR A 216 -13.43 -5.52 29.08
CA THR A 216 -12.85 -6.54 28.21
C THR A 216 -13.71 -6.76 26.96
N THR A 217 -13.08 -6.61 25.80
CA THR A 217 -13.61 -7.05 24.50
C THR A 217 -12.99 -8.38 24.14
N THR A 218 -13.78 -9.36 23.71
CA THR A 218 -13.30 -10.69 23.31
C THR A 218 -13.49 -10.94 21.83
N TYR A 219 -12.63 -11.79 21.27
CA TYR A 219 -12.62 -12.13 19.85
C TYR A 219 -12.52 -13.64 19.66
N THR A 220 -13.17 -14.14 18.62
CA THR A 220 -13.07 -15.55 18.21
C THR A 220 -12.65 -15.65 16.75
N TYR A 221 -11.99 -16.76 16.40
CA TYR A 221 -11.43 -16.99 15.09
C TYR A 221 -11.80 -18.38 14.57
N ASP A 222 -11.86 -18.54 13.27
CA ASP A 222 -11.96 -19.86 12.64
C ASP A 222 -10.58 -20.54 12.53
N LYS A 223 -10.55 -21.74 11.97
CA LYS A 223 -9.31 -22.52 11.79
C LYS A 223 -8.34 -21.90 10.79
N MET A 224 -8.77 -20.92 10.02
CA MET A 224 -7.96 -20.19 9.04
C MET A 224 -7.62 -18.78 9.53
N TYR A 225 -7.84 -18.53 10.84
CA TYR A 225 -7.53 -17.28 11.54
C TYR A 225 -8.37 -16.06 11.10
N ASN A 226 -9.51 -16.27 10.42
CA ASN A 226 -10.45 -15.19 10.18
C ASN A 226 -11.26 -14.92 11.46
N MET A 227 -11.43 -13.66 11.84
CA MET A 227 -12.21 -13.28 13.01
C MET A 227 -13.69 -13.60 12.79
N THR A 228 -14.26 -14.48 13.60
CA THR A 228 -15.67 -14.91 13.50
C THR A 228 -16.60 -14.13 14.39
N SER A 229 -16.09 -13.56 15.50
CA SER A 229 -16.87 -12.63 16.33
C SER A 229 -16.01 -11.68 17.15
N GLY A 230 -16.60 -10.54 17.51
CA GLY A 230 -16.12 -9.63 18.54
C GLY A 230 -17.26 -9.32 19.51
N THR A 231 -17.01 -9.42 20.82
CA THR A 231 -18.01 -9.14 21.87
C THR A 231 -17.49 -8.03 22.76
N ASP A 232 -18.22 -6.93 22.87
CA ASP A 232 -17.88 -5.79 23.69
C ASP A 232 -18.08 -6.08 25.20
N PRO A 233 -17.62 -5.22 26.13
CA PRO A 233 -17.77 -5.41 27.57
C PRO A 233 -19.24 -5.44 28.08
N LYS A 234 -20.17 -4.97 27.24
CA LYS A 234 -21.62 -4.99 27.56
C LYS A 234 -22.32 -6.25 27.05
N GLY A 235 -21.55 -7.15 26.38
CA GLY A 235 -22.09 -8.37 25.78
C GLY A 235 -22.67 -8.19 24.38
N ASN A 236 -22.55 -7.01 23.78
CA ASN A 236 -22.96 -6.81 22.39
C ASN A 236 -21.99 -7.54 21.47
N GLN A 237 -22.49 -8.43 20.64
CA GLN A 237 -21.67 -9.23 19.73
C GLN A 237 -21.89 -8.84 18.28
N ILE A 238 -20.79 -8.68 17.55
CA ILE A 238 -20.76 -8.64 16.09
C ILE A 238 -20.18 -9.97 15.62
N SER A 239 -20.78 -10.60 14.59
CA SER A 239 -20.27 -11.85 14.04
C SER A 239 -20.11 -11.79 12.52
N TYR A 240 -19.17 -12.61 12.03
CA TYR A 240 -18.78 -12.67 10.63
C TYR A 240 -18.78 -14.11 10.13
N ALA A 241 -19.11 -14.30 8.87
CA ALA A 241 -18.94 -15.57 8.18
C ALA A 241 -18.17 -15.36 6.87
N TYR A 242 -17.40 -16.37 6.49
CA TYR A 242 -16.51 -16.34 5.34
C TYR A 242 -16.82 -17.53 4.40
N ASP A 243 -16.53 -17.34 3.13
CA ASP A 243 -16.59 -18.41 2.15
C ASP A 243 -15.26 -19.21 2.13
N LYS A 244 -15.19 -20.21 1.23
CA LYS A 244 -13.99 -21.03 1.04
C LYS A 244 -12.78 -20.26 0.48
N ASN A 245 -12.97 -19.04 -0.01
CA ASN A 245 -11.92 -18.15 -0.52
C ASN A 245 -11.54 -17.09 0.52
N TYR A 246 -12.00 -17.24 1.78
CA TYR A 246 -11.79 -16.32 2.90
C TYR A 246 -12.41 -14.93 2.71
N GLN A 247 -13.41 -14.81 1.83
CA GLN A 247 -14.15 -13.59 1.61
C GLN A 247 -15.32 -13.52 2.59
N GLN A 248 -15.52 -12.36 3.23
CA GLN A 248 -16.59 -12.15 4.18
C GLN A 248 -17.95 -12.17 3.48
N VAL A 249 -18.74 -13.22 3.68
CA VAL A 249 -20.07 -13.35 3.07
C VAL A 249 -21.21 -12.84 3.95
N LYS A 250 -20.95 -12.63 5.24
CA LYS A 250 -21.97 -12.16 6.18
C LYS A 250 -21.34 -11.39 7.33
N ALA A 251 -21.99 -10.30 7.75
CA ALA A 251 -21.79 -9.63 9.02
C ALA A 251 -23.13 -9.49 9.74
N THR A 252 -23.16 -9.70 11.05
CA THR A 252 -24.35 -9.53 11.89
C THR A 252 -23.99 -8.62 13.06
N ASP A 253 -24.74 -7.56 13.25
CA ASP A 253 -24.55 -6.65 14.39
C ASP A 253 -25.17 -7.18 15.68
N ALA A 254 -24.93 -6.50 16.81
CA ALA A 254 -25.45 -6.89 18.12
C ALA A 254 -26.99 -6.85 18.22
N LYS A 255 -27.67 -6.18 17.30
CA LYS A 255 -29.15 -6.14 17.22
C LYS A 255 -29.73 -7.24 16.32
N GLY A 256 -28.86 -8.07 15.72
CA GLY A 256 -29.23 -9.11 14.81
C GLY A 256 -29.44 -8.63 13.36
N ASN A 257 -29.12 -7.35 13.05
CA ASN A 257 -29.16 -6.88 11.68
C ASN A 257 -28.02 -7.52 10.90
N THR A 258 -28.35 -7.99 9.71
CA THR A 258 -27.41 -8.76 8.90
C THR A 258 -27.15 -8.06 7.56
N ILE A 259 -25.89 -8.01 7.16
CA ILE A 259 -25.45 -7.65 5.81
C ILE A 259 -24.83 -8.92 5.20
N THR A 260 -25.21 -9.23 3.96
CA THR A 260 -24.65 -10.35 3.19
C THR A 260 -23.99 -9.84 1.92
N TYR A 261 -22.94 -10.55 1.50
CA TYR A 261 -22.15 -10.22 0.33
C TYR A 261 -22.03 -11.42 -0.59
N LYS A 262 -22.03 -11.17 -1.90
CA LYS A 262 -21.62 -12.16 -2.92
C LYS A 262 -20.49 -11.57 -3.76
N TYR A 263 -19.64 -12.46 -4.21
CA TYR A 263 -18.45 -12.10 -4.95
C TYR A 263 -18.43 -12.79 -6.31
N ASP A 264 -17.80 -12.15 -7.28
CA ASP A 264 -17.47 -12.82 -8.53
C ASP A 264 -16.20 -13.68 -8.39
N SER A 265 -15.80 -14.33 -9.46
CA SER A 265 -14.60 -15.20 -9.48
C SER A 265 -13.28 -14.45 -9.30
N MET A 266 -13.30 -13.11 -9.39
CA MET A 266 -12.14 -12.23 -9.17
C MET A 266 -12.12 -11.61 -7.76
N GLY A 267 -13.09 -11.96 -6.90
CA GLY A 267 -13.17 -11.47 -5.53
C GLY A 267 -13.83 -10.10 -5.38
N ARG A 268 -14.48 -9.57 -6.41
CA ARG A 268 -15.19 -8.29 -6.35
C ARG A 268 -16.61 -8.49 -5.88
N VAL A 269 -17.12 -7.59 -5.01
CA VAL A 269 -18.51 -7.64 -4.54
C VAL A 269 -19.46 -7.43 -5.72
N ILE A 270 -20.38 -8.38 -5.98
CA ILE A 270 -21.43 -8.27 -7.00
C ILE A 270 -22.82 -8.09 -6.39
N GLU A 271 -22.96 -8.37 -5.10
CA GLU A 271 -24.21 -8.18 -4.36
C GLU A 271 -23.91 -7.81 -2.90
N GLU A 272 -24.60 -6.80 -2.39
CA GLU A 272 -24.64 -6.44 -0.98
C GLU A 272 -26.11 -6.33 -0.58
N SER A 273 -26.54 -7.03 0.47
CA SER A 273 -27.95 -7.06 0.86
C SER A 273 -28.15 -6.94 2.36
N ASN A 274 -29.09 -6.12 2.77
CA ASN A 274 -29.63 -6.09 4.12
C ASN A 274 -31.14 -5.67 4.11
N LYS A 275 -31.77 -5.73 5.27
CA LYS A 275 -33.20 -5.38 5.41
C LYS A 275 -33.51 -3.90 5.25
N ASP A 276 -32.53 -3.00 5.53
CA ASP A 276 -32.77 -1.56 5.62
C ASP A 276 -32.65 -0.87 4.26
N PHE A 277 -31.66 -1.27 3.45
CA PHE A 277 -31.45 -0.71 2.11
C PHE A 277 -31.78 -1.69 0.97
N GLY A 278 -32.27 -2.89 1.28
CA GLY A 278 -32.58 -3.91 0.26
C GLY A 278 -31.32 -4.56 -0.33
N THR A 279 -31.35 -4.84 -1.62
CA THR A 279 -30.23 -5.48 -2.33
C THR A 279 -29.61 -4.52 -3.34
N LYS A 280 -28.32 -4.24 -3.17
CA LYS A 280 -27.51 -3.49 -4.12
C LYS A 280 -26.77 -4.49 -5.02
N LEU A 281 -26.70 -4.19 -6.32
CA LEU A 281 -26.01 -5.01 -7.31
C LEU A 281 -24.90 -4.22 -7.98
N TYR A 282 -23.78 -4.88 -8.21
CA TYR A 282 -22.60 -4.31 -8.84
C TYR A 282 -22.23 -5.18 -10.04
N GLU A 283 -22.14 -4.56 -11.21
CA GLU A 283 -21.66 -5.21 -12.42
C GLU A 283 -20.39 -4.52 -12.90
N TYR A 284 -19.39 -5.32 -13.18
CA TYR A 284 -18.10 -4.83 -13.64
C TYR A 284 -17.90 -5.17 -15.12
N ASP A 285 -17.13 -4.33 -15.80
CA ASP A 285 -16.60 -4.68 -17.11
C ASP A 285 -15.42 -5.64 -16.98
N LYS A 286 -14.87 -6.07 -18.11
CA LYS A 286 -13.74 -7.01 -18.14
C LYS A 286 -12.45 -6.40 -17.62
N ALA A 287 -12.29 -5.07 -17.71
CA ALA A 287 -11.15 -4.33 -17.18
C ALA A 287 -11.25 -4.12 -15.65
N GLY A 288 -12.41 -4.43 -15.04
CA GLY A 288 -12.64 -4.29 -13.60
C GLY A 288 -13.35 -3.00 -13.20
N ASN A 289 -13.74 -2.16 -14.16
CA ASN A 289 -14.47 -0.93 -13.88
C ASN A 289 -15.93 -1.24 -13.53
N LEU A 290 -16.50 -0.50 -12.58
CA LEU A 290 -17.91 -0.63 -12.20
C LEU A 290 -18.82 -0.07 -13.31
N LYS A 291 -19.29 -0.94 -14.22
CA LYS A 291 -20.11 -0.52 -15.36
C LYS A 291 -21.58 -0.26 -15.01
N LYS A 292 -22.08 -0.89 -13.93
CA LYS A 292 -23.45 -0.69 -13.47
C LYS A 292 -23.57 -0.92 -11.97
N TYR A 293 -24.24 0.00 -11.32
CA TYR A 293 -24.67 -0.10 -9.92
C TYR A 293 -26.18 -0.04 -9.86
N THR A 294 -26.82 -0.92 -9.10
CA THR A 294 -28.25 -0.85 -8.82
C THR A 294 -28.43 -0.72 -7.31
N ASP A 295 -29.16 0.30 -6.87
CA ASP A 295 -29.46 0.51 -5.45
C ASP A 295 -30.54 -0.43 -4.94
N GLY A 296 -30.77 -0.44 -3.62
CA GLY A 296 -31.77 -1.29 -2.98
C GLY A 296 -33.21 -1.02 -3.38
N ASN A 297 -33.50 0.12 -4.03
CA ASN A 297 -34.80 0.48 -4.58
C ASN A 297 -34.94 0.06 -6.04
N GLY A 298 -33.90 -0.52 -6.63
CA GLY A 298 -33.87 -0.93 -8.04
C GLY A 298 -33.46 0.15 -9.03
N ASN A 299 -33.04 1.34 -8.57
CA ASN A 299 -32.53 2.39 -9.46
C ASN A 299 -31.14 2.01 -9.92
N ALA A 300 -30.92 2.07 -11.25
CA ALA A 300 -29.64 1.71 -11.84
C ALA A 300 -28.87 2.92 -12.36
N THR A 301 -27.60 3.02 -12.02
CA THR A 301 -26.62 3.94 -12.61
C THR A 301 -25.68 3.14 -13.50
N VAL A 302 -25.52 3.59 -14.76
CA VAL A 302 -24.63 2.93 -15.72
C VAL A 302 -23.51 3.90 -16.09
N SER A 303 -22.28 3.42 -15.94
CA SER A 303 -21.07 4.13 -16.34
C SER A 303 -20.47 3.47 -17.57
N LYS A 304 -19.99 4.28 -18.50
CA LYS A 304 -19.20 3.82 -19.65
C LYS A 304 -17.78 4.35 -19.48
N PHE A 305 -16.84 3.48 -19.70
CA PHE A 305 -15.43 3.80 -19.58
C PHE A 305 -14.76 3.76 -20.95
N ASP A 306 -13.86 4.67 -21.21
CA ASP A 306 -12.99 4.62 -22.37
C ASP A 306 -11.82 3.64 -22.14
N SER A 307 -10.94 3.50 -23.13
CA SER A 307 -9.77 2.61 -23.06
C SER A 307 -8.74 3.02 -22.00
N LEU A 308 -8.84 4.22 -21.43
CA LEU A 308 -8.02 4.74 -20.34
C LEU A 308 -8.70 4.61 -18.97
N GLY A 309 -9.91 4.02 -18.91
CA GLY A 309 -10.68 3.88 -17.68
C GLY A 309 -11.32 5.18 -17.20
N GLN A 310 -11.47 6.19 -18.06
CA GLN A 310 -12.16 7.43 -17.75
C GLN A 310 -13.67 7.28 -18.04
N VAL A 311 -14.54 7.85 -17.17
CA VAL A 311 -16.00 7.81 -17.30
C VAL A 311 -16.48 8.81 -18.34
#